data_5a608e154a9128363fa430ba82419c43
#
_entry.id   5a608e154a9128363fa430ba82419c43
#
_cell.length_a   1.000
_cell.length_b   1.000
_cell.length_c   1.000
_cell.angle_alpha   90.00
_cell.angle_beta   90.00
_cell.angle_gamma   90.00
#
_symmetry.space_group_name_H-M   'P 1'
#
loop_
_entity.id
_entity.type
_entity.pdbx_description
1 polymer ?
#
loop_
_entity_poly.entity_id
_entity_poly.type
_entity_poly.pdbx_seq_one_letter_code
_entity_poly.pdbx_strand_id
1 'polypeptide(L)'
;ITITVDVSGESGTIPSTLTLPRGTKLTTNVDGRNFRYVVLNEQSAVLSGTTFTFSNVTIVEGTRKKLLYRVDNHIENQKYQISDDDADTSTLRVLIQANELSTSFDNYTKFESLINVNSSSRVFYLQENSNEYYEVYFGDGVTGKKPLNNNIVTLDYIFTNGGDSNGANVF
;
A
#
# COMPACT_ATOMS: atom_id res chain seq x y z
N ILE A 1 -6.24 -11.17 11.86
CA ILE A 1 -7.63 -11.40 12.25
C ILE A 1 -8.36 -12.24 11.21
N THR A 2 -9.55 -12.76 11.56
CA THR A 2 -10.50 -13.34 10.61
C THR A 2 -11.68 -12.40 10.47
N ILE A 3 -12.10 -12.14 9.22
CA ILE A 3 -13.27 -11.32 8.90
C ILE A 3 -14.30 -12.22 8.22
N THR A 4 -15.53 -12.20 8.72
CA THR A 4 -16.64 -12.94 8.14
C THR A 4 -17.72 -11.97 7.69
N VAL A 5 -18.19 -12.12 6.46
CA VAL A 5 -19.30 -11.35 5.89
C VAL A 5 -20.46 -12.31 5.66
N ASP A 6 -21.54 -12.15 6.40
CA ASP A 6 -22.79 -12.92 6.24
C ASP A 6 -23.73 -12.17 5.28
N VAL A 7 -24.17 -12.86 4.28
CA VAL A 7 -25.08 -12.35 3.22
C VAL A 7 -26.47 -13.03 3.25
N SER A 8 -26.81 -13.70 4.34
CA SER A 8 -28.08 -14.42 4.47
C SER A 8 -29.33 -13.55 4.35
N GLY A 9 -29.19 -12.24 4.65
CA GLY A 9 -30.27 -11.25 4.57
C GLY A 9 -30.30 -10.43 3.27
N GLU A 10 -29.36 -10.64 2.38
CA GLU A 10 -29.24 -9.85 1.16
C GLU A 10 -30.24 -10.32 0.10
N SER A 11 -30.92 -9.34 -0.55
CA SER A 11 -31.83 -9.58 -1.67
C SER A 11 -31.11 -9.25 -2.98
N GLY A 12 -30.91 -10.25 -3.83
CA GLY A 12 -30.27 -10.08 -5.14
C GLY A 12 -29.30 -11.20 -5.48
N THR A 13 -28.58 -11.03 -6.59
CA THR A 13 -27.55 -12.00 -7.00
C THR A 13 -26.30 -11.82 -6.16
N ILE A 14 -26.01 -12.77 -5.31
CA ILE A 14 -24.79 -12.79 -4.49
C ILE A 14 -23.62 -13.28 -5.38
N PRO A 15 -22.48 -12.55 -5.40
CA PRO A 15 -21.32 -12.97 -6.19
C PRO A 15 -20.73 -14.26 -5.61
N SER A 16 -20.10 -15.08 -6.45
CA SER A 16 -19.39 -16.28 -6.00
C SER A 16 -18.09 -15.97 -5.25
N THR A 17 -17.53 -14.78 -5.46
CA THR A 17 -16.29 -14.31 -4.84
C THR A 17 -16.45 -12.87 -4.39
N LEU A 18 -15.99 -12.57 -3.18
CA LEU A 18 -15.91 -11.22 -2.63
C LEU A 18 -14.45 -10.84 -2.42
N THR A 19 -14.09 -9.61 -2.81
CA THR A 19 -12.74 -9.08 -2.58
C THR A 19 -12.75 -8.09 -1.43
N LEU A 20 -11.83 -8.27 -0.49
CA LEU A 20 -11.53 -7.34 0.60
C LEU A 20 -10.34 -6.47 0.17
N PRO A 21 -10.55 -5.22 -0.23
CA PRO A 21 -9.48 -4.38 -0.78
C PRO A 21 -8.46 -3.96 0.28
N ARG A 22 -7.20 -3.74 -0.13
CA ARG A 22 -6.22 -3.01 0.68
C ARG A 22 -6.77 -1.63 1.07
N GLY A 23 -6.64 -1.27 2.33
CA GLY A 23 -7.11 0.00 2.87
C GLY A 23 -8.58 -0.01 3.28
N THR A 24 -9.26 -1.17 3.26
CA THR A 24 -10.57 -1.33 3.92
C THR A 24 -10.42 -0.93 5.38
N LYS A 25 -11.31 -0.04 5.83
CA LYS A 25 -11.24 0.58 7.16
C LYS A 25 -12.01 -0.28 8.16
N LEU A 26 -11.37 -0.51 9.29
CA LEU A 26 -11.96 -1.13 10.47
C LEU A 26 -11.80 -0.13 11.64
N THR A 27 -12.79 -0.09 12.51
CA THR A 27 -12.74 0.79 13.69
C THR A 27 -12.98 -0.04 14.95
N THR A 28 -12.25 0.29 16.00
CA THR A 28 -12.46 -0.31 17.31
C THR A 28 -12.36 0.74 18.39
N ASN A 29 -12.91 0.45 19.56
CA ASN A 29 -12.77 1.26 20.76
C ASN A 29 -11.89 0.54 21.77
N VAL A 30 -10.83 1.20 22.21
CA VAL A 30 -9.94 0.71 23.27
C VAL A 30 -9.93 1.78 24.36
N ASP A 31 -10.34 1.43 25.56
CA ASP A 31 -10.38 2.31 26.74
C ASP A 31 -11.07 3.69 26.48
N GLY A 32 -12.19 3.64 25.73
CA GLY A 32 -12.97 4.83 25.40
C GLY A 32 -12.43 5.67 24.24
N ARG A 33 -11.32 5.27 23.61
CA ARG A 33 -10.76 5.90 22.42
C ARG A 33 -11.04 5.07 21.15
N ASN A 34 -11.42 5.74 20.09
CA ASN A 34 -11.63 5.11 18.79
C ASN A 34 -10.34 5.06 18.00
N PHE A 35 -9.95 3.88 17.58
CA PHE A 35 -8.80 3.65 16.70
C PHE A 35 -9.28 3.16 15.34
N ARG A 36 -8.53 3.53 14.33
CA ARG A 36 -8.76 3.11 12.94
C ARG A 36 -7.65 2.18 12.50
N TYR A 37 -8.06 1.05 11.97
CA TYR A 37 -7.19 0.08 11.33
C TYR A 37 -7.51 -0.02 9.86
N VAL A 38 -6.54 -0.43 9.07
CA VAL A 38 -6.72 -0.68 7.64
C VAL A 38 -6.18 -2.04 7.25
N VAL A 39 -6.86 -2.69 6.33
CA VAL A 39 -6.41 -3.95 5.73
C VAL A 39 -5.15 -3.69 4.92
N LEU A 40 -4.07 -4.42 5.23
CA LEU A 40 -2.76 -4.20 4.60
C LEU A 40 -2.67 -4.80 3.21
N ASN A 41 -3.25 -5.97 2.99
CA ASN A 41 -3.19 -6.69 1.72
C ASN A 41 -4.59 -7.03 1.23
N GLU A 42 -4.81 -6.89 -0.08
CA GLU A 42 -6.04 -7.36 -0.71
C GLU A 42 -6.15 -8.88 -0.58
N GLN A 43 -7.36 -9.37 -0.30
CA GLN A 43 -7.69 -10.79 -0.26
C GLN A 43 -9.03 -11.03 -0.94
N SER A 44 -9.23 -12.24 -1.46
CA SER A 44 -10.51 -12.70 -1.99
C SER A 44 -10.98 -13.93 -1.24
N ALA A 45 -12.28 -14.03 -1.01
CA ALA A 45 -12.93 -15.17 -0.40
C ALA A 45 -14.04 -15.69 -1.32
N VAL A 46 -14.23 -17.00 -1.34
CA VAL A 46 -15.31 -17.68 -2.07
C VAL A 46 -16.50 -17.85 -1.14
N LEU A 47 -17.71 -17.72 -1.68
CA LEU A 47 -18.95 -17.93 -0.94
C LEU A 47 -19.03 -19.39 -0.46
N SER A 48 -19.27 -19.57 0.84
CA SER A 48 -19.50 -20.87 1.46
C SER A 48 -20.79 -20.80 2.29
N GLY A 49 -21.84 -21.48 1.82
CA GLY A 49 -23.18 -21.30 2.38
C GLY A 49 -23.67 -19.87 2.18
N THR A 50 -23.82 -19.11 3.24
CA THR A 50 -24.23 -17.69 3.25
C THR A 50 -23.10 -16.76 3.66
N THR A 51 -21.84 -17.23 3.72
CA THR A 51 -20.75 -16.43 4.28
C THR A 51 -19.52 -16.39 3.38
N PHE A 52 -18.82 -15.25 3.42
CA PHE A 52 -17.45 -15.10 2.95
C PHE A 52 -16.52 -15.00 4.15
N THR A 53 -15.50 -15.86 4.21
CA THR A 53 -14.52 -15.87 5.32
C THR A 53 -13.14 -15.51 4.80
N PHE A 54 -12.59 -14.40 5.29
CA PHE A 54 -11.23 -13.94 5.07
C PHE A 54 -10.38 -14.31 6.27
N SER A 55 -9.51 -15.30 6.12
CA SER A 55 -8.62 -15.77 7.18
C SER A 55 -7.27 -15.10 7.15
N ASN A 56 -6.64 -14.92 8.32
CA ASN A 56 -5.29 -14.34 8.43
C ASN A 56 -5.16 -12.95 7.80
N VAL A 57 -6.21 -12.12 7.89
CA VAL A 57 -6.17 -10.74 7.42
C VAL A 57 -5.20 -9.94 8.29
N THR A 58 -4.18 -9.36 7.65
CA THR A 58 -3.27 -8.42 8.31
C THR A 58 -3.89 -7.03 8.31
N ILE A 59 -4.04 -6.46 9.49
CA ILE A 59 -4.49 -5.08 9.69
C ILE A 59 -3.41 -4.28 10.40
N VAL A 60 -3.33 -3.01 10.07
CA VAL A 60 -2.39 -2.05 10.68
C VAL A 60 -3.16 -0.83 11.13
N GLU A 61 -2.83 -0.33 12.33
CA GLU A 61 -3.39 0.94 12.81
C GLU A 61 -2.92 2.08 11.91
N GLY A 62 -3.84 3.01 11.61
CA GLY A 62 -3.52 4.20 10.86
C GLY A 62 -4.49 4.50 9.73
N THR A 63 -4.02 5.36 8.83
CA THR A 63 -4.76 5.81 7.66
C THR A 63 -3.94 5.59 6.40
N ARG A 64 -4.52 4.95 5.38
CA ARG A 64 -3.87 4.80 4.08
C ARG A 64 -3.79 6.14 3.37
N LYS A 65 -2.59 6.48 2.92
CA LYS A 65 -2.30 7.65 2.09
C LYS A 65 -1.72 7.23 0.74
N LYS A 66 -1.97 8.06 -0.26
CA LYS A 66 -1.39 7.92 -1.60
C LYS A 66 -0.86 9.26 -2.05
N LEU A 67 0.41 9.30 -2.44
CA LEU A 67 1.04 10.44 -3.10
C LEU A 67 1.26 10.07 -4.57
N LEU A 68 0.94 11.00 -5.47
CA LEU A 68 1.13 10.82 -6.90
C LEU A 68 2.14 11.84 -7.40
N TYR A 69 3.11 11.34 -8.15
CA TYR A 69 4.16 12.16 -8.76
C TYR A 69 4.26 11.85 -10.26
N ARG A 70 4.53 12.86 -11.04
CA ARG A 70 4.87 12.69 -12.45
C ARG A 70 6.37 12.61 -12.62
N VAL A 71 6.82 11.64 -13.41
CA VAL A 71 8.23 11.53 -13.80
C VAL A 71 8.55 12.63 -14.81
N ASP A 72 9.58 13.41 -14.52
CA ASP A 72 10.15 14.40 -15.41
C ASP A 72 11.63 14.09 -15.65
N ASN A 73 11.96 13.62 -16.85
CA ASN A 73 13.31 13.24 -17.20
C ASN A 73 14.28 14.44 -17.37
N HIS A 74 13.78 15.70 -17.32
CA HIS A 74 14.62 16.89 -17.27
C HIS A 74 15.17 17.15 -15.86
N ILE A 75 14.58 16.53 -14.84
CA ILE A 75 15.07 16.60 -13.46
C ILE A 75 16.06 15.48 -13.26
N GLU A 76 17.33 15.84 -13.12
CA GLU A 76 18.38 14.86 -12.84
C GLU A 76 18.23 14.27 -11.44
N ASN A 77 18.30 12.94 -11.32
CA ASN A 77 18.15 12.24 -10.04
C ASN A 77 16.84 12.59 -9.29
N GLN A 78 15.74 12.70 -10.02
CA GLN A 78 14.43 13.02 -9.43
C GLN A 78 14.10 12.08 -8.27
N LYS A 79 13.72 12.67 -7.14
CA LYS A 79 13.30 11.95 -5.94
C LYS A 79 11.86 12.29 -5.58
N TYR A 80 11.18 11.35 -4.94
CA TYR A 80 9.77 11.43 -4.61
C TYR A 80 9.63 11.37 -3.10
N GLN A 81 9.35 12.50 -2.48
CA GLN A 81 9.36 12.66 -1.02
C GLN A 81 8.05 12.17 -0.39
N ILE A 82 8.16 11.49 0.74
CA ILE A 82 7.06 11.23 1.67
C ILE A 82 7.17 12.27 2.77
N SER A 83 6.28 13.27 2.76
CA SER A 83 6.35 14.43 3.68
C SER A 83 5.56 14.20 4.98
N ASP A 84 5.32 12.96 5.35
CA ASP A 84 4.65 12.58 6.60
C ASP A 84 5.67 11.98 7.57
N ASP A 85 5.86 12.58 8.73
CA ASP A 85 6.82 12.14 9.76
C ASP A 85 6.48 10.75 10.32
N ASP A 86 5.18 10.44 10.43
CA ASP A 86 4.68 9.15 10.94
C ASP A 86 4.34 8.15 9.82
N ALA A 87 4.99 8.25 8.66
CA ALA A 87 4.82 7.30 7.57
C ALA A 87 5.46 5.94 7.91
N ASP A 88 4.64 4.89 7.98
CA ASP A 88 5.15 3.53 8.13
C ASP A 88 5.70 3.00 6.80
N THR A 89 7.02 3.15 6.63
CA THR A 89 7.73 2.73 5.41
C THR A 89 7.73 1.21 5.21
N SER A 90 7.44 0.41 6.23
CA SER A 90 7.29 -1.04 6.09
C SER A 90 6.04 -1.42 5.28
N THR A 91 5.05 -0.53 5.26
CA THR A 91 3.81 -0.68 4.50
C THR A 91 3.86 -0.07 3.10
N LEU A 92 4.98 0.60 2.76
CA LEU A 92 5.13 1.33 1.51
C LEU A 92 5.04 0.42 0.29
N ARG A 93 4.16 0.77 -0.63
CA ARG A 93 4.07 0.21 -1.97
C ARG A 93 4.36 1.29 -3.00
N VAL A 94 5.22 0.96 -3.95
CA VAL A 94 5.58 1.85 -5.05
C VAL A 94 5.06 1.27 -6.35
N LEU A 95 4.14 1.99 -6.98
CA LEU A 95 3.47 1.57 -8.20
C LEU A 95 3.77 2.60 -9.29
N ILE A 96 4.04 2.13 -10.50
CA ILE A 96 4.25 3.00 -11.66
C ILE A 96 3.27 2.63 -12.75
N GLN A 97 2.55 3.62 -13.27
CA GLN A 97 1.68 3.49 -14.43
C GLN A 97 2.22 4.32 -15.60
N ALA A 98 1.89 3.89 -16.81
CA ALA A 98 2.42 4.51 -18.04
C ALA A 98 2.04 6.00 -18.17
N ASN A 99 0.82 6.35 -17.75
CA ASN A 99 0.27 7.72 -17.73
C ASN A 99 -1.00 7.75 -16.86
N GLU A 100 -1.60 8.91 -16.70
CA GLU A 100 -2.81 9.11 -15.86
C GLU A 100 -4.02 8.28 -16.31
N LEU A 101 -4.12 7.91 -17.58
CA LEU A 101 -5.24 7.14 -18.15
C LEU A 101 -5.02 5.62 -18.05
N SER A 102 -3.81 5.19 -17.73
CA SER A 102 -3.50 3.76 -17.61
C SER A 102 -4.16 3.16 -16.38
N THR A 103 -4.79 2.00 -16.54
CA THR A 103 -5.38 1.22 -15.44
C THR A 103 -4.46 0.11 -14.94
N SER A 104 -3.35 -0.15 -15.66
CA SER A 104 -2.36 -1.14 -15.24
C SER A 104 -1.18 -0.48 -14.54
N PHE A 105 -0.65 -1.19 -13.54
CA PHE A 105 0.46 -0.74 -12.72
C PHE A 105 1.60 -1.75 -12.75
N ASP A 106 2.82 -1.25 -12.85
CA ASP A 106 4.05 -1.98 -12.56
C ASP A 106 4.33 -1.84 -11.05
N ASN A 107 4.41 -2.95 -10.34
CA ASN A 107 4.81 -2.95 -8.94
C ASN A 107 6.34 -2.94 -8.84
N TYR A 108 6.88 -2.01 -8.06
CA TYR A 108 8.31 -1.92 -7.76
C TYR A 108 8.56 -2.41 -6.34
N THR A 109 9.62 -3.19 -6.14
CA THR A 109 10.02 -3.71 -4.84
C THR A 109 11.15 -2.90 -4.25
N LYS A 110 11.22 -2.81 -2.92
CA LYS A 110 12.33 -2.14 -2.24
C LYS A 110 13.63 -2.88 -2.56
N PHE A 111 14.66 -2.11 -2.92
CA PHE A 111 16.00 -2.66 -3.15
C PHE A 111 16.59 -3.18 -1.82
N GLU A 112 17.00 -4.42 -1.79
CA GLU A 112 17.61 -5.04 -0.62
C GLU A 112 19.02 -5.59 -0.91
N SER A 113 19.28 -5.98 -2.16
CA SER A 113 20.56 -6.60 -2.54
C SER A 113 20.87 -6.40 -4.02
N LEU A 114 22.15 -6.19 -4.34
CA LEU A 114 22.65 -6.10 -5.73
C LEU A 114 22.61 -7.45 -6.48
N ILE A 115 22.40 -8.56 -5.78
CA ILE A 115 22.35 -9.86 -6.41
C ILE A 115 21.13 -9.94 -7.33
N ASN A 116 21.38 -10.22 -8.62
CA ASN A 116 20.36 -10.34 -9.67
C ASN A 116 19.61 -9.03 -10.05
N VAL A 117 20.06 -7.85 -9.63
CA VAL A 117 19.51 -6.59 -10.11
C VAL A 117 20.15 -6.22 -11.46
N ASN A 118 19.32 -5.87 -12.44
CA ASN A 118 19.72 -5.47 -13.78
C ASN A 118 18.84 -4.33 -14.30
N SER A 119 19.07 -3.88 -15.52
CA SER A 119 18.33 -2.77 -16.14
C SER A 119 16.81 -2.95 -16.26
N SER A 120 16.30 -4.17 -16.14
CA SER A 120 14.87 -4.51 -16.21
C SER A 120 14.23 -4.69 -14.85
N SER A 121 15.03 -4.74 -13.78
CA SER A 121 14.55 -4.98 -12.40
C SER A 121 13.72 -3.82 -11.90
N ARG A 122 12.48 -4.09 -11.53
CA ARG A 122 11.54 -3.10 -10.98
C ARG A 122 11.83 -2.92 -9.48
N VAL A 123 12.87 -2.15 -9.19
CA VAL A 123 13.30 -1.85 -7.82
C VAL A 123 13.27 -0.35 -7.56
N PHE A 124 12.97 0.02 -6.33
CA PHE A 124 13.10 1.38 -5.82
C PHE A 124 14.05 1.41 -4.63
N TYR A 125 14.68 2.54 -4.46
CA TYR A 125 15.53 2.85 -3.32
C TYR A 125 14.78 3.76 -2.37
N LEU A 126 14.99 3.58 -1.07
CA LEU A 126 14.41 4.39 -0.01
C LEU A 126 15.54 4.93 0.84
N GLN A 127 15.56 6.23 1.03
CA GLN A 127 16.50 6.92 1.92
C GLN A 127 15.77 7.97 2.73
N GLU A 128 16.36 8.36 3.85
CA GLU A 128 15.96 9.51 4.64
C GLU A 128 16.76 10.75 4.18
N ASN A 129 16.13 11.90 4.06
CA ASN A 129 16.81 13.14 3.72
C ASN A 129 17.20 13.93 4.99
N SER A 130 17.88 15.07 4.82
CA SER A 130 18.36 15.90 5.93
C SER A 130 17.24 16.53 6.79
N ASN A 131 15.99 16.48 6.33
CA ASN A 131 14.83 16.99 7.04
C ASN A 131 14.00 15.86 7.69
N GLU A 132 14.59 14.66 7.82
CA GLU A 132 13.97 13.47 8.41
C GLU A 132 12.79 12.90 7.61
N TYR A 133 12.59 13.35 6.35
CA TYR A 133 11.59 12.78 5.44
C TYR A 133 12.17 11.66 4.60
N TYR A 134 11.34 10.68 4.28
CA TYR A 134 11.72 9.61 3.37
C TYR A 134 11.62 10.04 1.91
N GLU A 135 12.57 9.59 1.10
CA GLU A 135 12.61 9.83 -0.34
C GLU A 135 12.72 8.51 -1.10
N VAL A 136 11.86 8.30 -2.07
CA VAL A 136 11.91 7.19 -3.03
C VAL A 136 12.62 7.66 -4.28
N TYR A 137 13.53 6.85 -4.81
CA TYR A 137 14.14 7.06 -6.13
C TYR A 137 14.34 5.73 -6.86
N PHE A 138 14.66 5.78 -8.13
CA PHE A 138 14.74 4.61 -8.99
C PHE A 138 16.13 4.43 -9.58
N GLY A 139 16.36 3.26 -10.16
CA GLY A 139 17.58 2.98 -10.89
C GLY A 139 17.74 3.87 -12.14
N ASP A 140 18.97 3.90 -12.63
CA ASP A 140 19.40 4.70 -13.79
C ASP A 140 19.22 3.97 -15.14
N GLY A 141 18.72 2.73 -15.12
CA GLY A 141 18.63 1.84 -16.28
C GLY A 141 19.81 0.85 -16.37
N VAL A 142 20.70 0.85 -15.38
CA VAL A 142 21.76 -0.15 -15.18
C VAL A 142 21.48 -0.95 -13.92
N THR A 143 21.30 -0.26 -12.80
CA THR A 143 21.00 -0.82 -11.48
C THR A 143 19.51 -0.66 -11.15
N GLY A 144 18.66 -1.22 -12.01
CA GLY A 144 17.20 -1.14 -11.90
C GLY A 144 16.57 -0.36 -13.07
N LYS A 145 15.30 -0.68 -13.34
CA LYS A 145 14.52 -0.06 -14.41
C LYS A 145 14.26 1.42 -14.10
N LYS A 146 14.70 2.30 -15.00
CA LYS A 146 14.40 3.73 -14.95
C LYS A 146 12.96 3.97 -15.41
N PRO A 147 12.13 4.69 -14.65
CA PRO A 147 10.82 5.14 -15.11
C PRO A 147 10.95 6.06 -16.32
N LEU A 148 9.95 6.02 -17.21
CA LEU A 148 9.91 6.85 -18.41
C LEU A 148 9.28 8.21 -18.11
N ASN A 149 9.62 9.20 -18.93
CA ASN A 149 9.01 10.53 -18.86
C ASN A 149 7.48 10.45 -18.91
N ASN A 150 6.79 11.25 -18.09
CA ASN A 150 5.35 11.26 -17.91
C ASN A 150 4.74 10.00 -17.26
N ASN A 151 5.52 9.01 -16.84
CA ASN A 151 4.99 7.98 -15.95
C ASN A 151 4.44 8.61 -14.66
N ILE A 152 3.46 7.96 -14.07
CA ILE A 152 2.93 8.36 -12.76
C ILE A 152 3.43 7.37 -11.72
N VAL A 153 4.14 7.90 -10.73
CA VAL A 153 4.60 7.17 -9.55
C VAL A 153 3.57 7.37 -8.45
N THR A 154 3.06 6.26 -7.92
CA THR A 154 2.18 6.25 -6.75
C THR A 154 2.93 5.67 -5.56
N LEU A 155 3.08 6.47 -4.50
CA LEU A 155 3.54 6.04 -3.19
C LEU A 155 2.32 5.77 -2.31
N ASP A 156 2.08 4.51 -1.96
CA ASP A 156 0.91 4.05 -1.21
C ASP A 156 1.38 3.46 0.12
N TYR A 157 1.14 4.14 1.21
CA TYR A 157 1.63 3.79 2.54
C TYR A 157 0.56 4.03 3.61
N ILE A 158 0.85 3.60 4.84
CA ILE A 158 0.01 3.86 6.01
C ILE A 158 0.70 4.90 6.87
N PHE A 159 -0.06 5.93 7.24
CA PHE A 159 0.29 6.91 8.25
C PHE A 159 -0.26 6.42 9.58
N THR A 160 0.59 6.27 10.59
CA THR A 160 0.24 5.72 11.90
C THR A 160 0.09 6.83 12.95
N ASN A 161 -0.59 6.54 14.07
CA ASN A 161 -0.66 7.44 15.22
C ASN A 161 0.24 6.97 16.37
N GLY A 162 1.20 6.07 16.09
CA GLY A 162 2.11 5.53 17.09
C GLY A 162 1.52 4.38 17.92
N GLY A 163 2.07 4.16 19.12
CA GLY A 163 1.80 2.99 19.94
C GLY A 163 0.50 2.99 20.76
N ASP A 164 -0.30 4.05 20.71
CA ASP A 164 -1.49 4.23 21.57
C ASP A 164 -2.62 3.22 21.28
N SER A 165 -2.57 2.54 20.15
CA SER A 165 -3.57 1.57 19.70
C SER A 165 -3.29 0.13 20.15
N ASN A 166 -2.22 -0.11 20.88
CA ASN A 166 -1.86 -1.45 21.36
C ASN A 166 -2.92 -1.98 22.33
N GLY A 167 -3.38 -3.22 22.10
CA GLY A 167 -4.40 -3.88 22.93
C GLY A 167 -5.77 -4.00 22.26
N ALA A 168 -5.95 -3.50 21.04
CA ALA A 168 -7.18 -3.71 20.27
C ALA A 168 -7.41 -5.19 19.95
N ASN A 169 -8.58 -5.71 20.33
CA ASN A 169 -8.95 -7.13 20.17
C ASN A 169 -10.37 -7.34 19.63
N VAL A 170 -11.15 -6.28 19.46
CA VAL A 170 -12.51 -6.30 18.88
C VAL A 170 -12.60 -5.21 17.81
N PHE A 171 -13.19 -5.54 16.65
CA PHE A 171 -13.28 -4.66 15.47
C PHE A 171 -14.69 -4.65 14.89
#